data_f2e77e79dfb8654c0394bf21160ca18d
#
_entry.id   f2e77e79dfb8654c0394bf21160ca18d
#
_cell.length_a   1.000
_cell.length_b   1.000
_cell.length_c   1.000
_cell.angle_alpha   90.00
_cell.angle_beta   90.00
_cell.angle_gamma   90.00
#
_symmetry.space_group_name_H-M   'P 1'
#
loop_
_entity.id
_entity.type
_entity.pdbx_description
1 polymer ?
#
loop_
_entity_poly.entity_id
_entity_poly.type
_entity_poly.pdbx_seq_one_letter_code
_entity_poly.pdbx_strand_id
1 'polypeptide(L)'
;MMSPAYRVVLCDLRTDQVLDILPVSDVSLDDYIGKVGTASATVPLPNRQIAARARAALELGRTAMWIERGPDIWWGGIPWTADLTSDARGTLGLRIQAGGWASYLDHRAVLHTQQAVGVDQFDIVRGLLDYSASLTGGDIGIEYDAAEASGVVRDRTYRRYDQPRVREIIDQLANVEGGFEWRIASYRDSGSGRRIKQLQLGAPVIRTGESEIVLDHPGPILSYGWPIDATVRANVWQSRGASDNRNQTAESLPMMTELLVDDAQLAAGWPRLDGTSDYTTVTEPATLAAHARADLAAAVNPRPIPELTVALDRVPLSPALLGATVRVRIRDLWWAEGLDRRYRVVGLAISPPLRGRPETAKLFLEAA
;
A
#
# COMPACT_ATOMS: atom_id res chain seq x y z
N MET A 1 16.97 9.92 25.11
CA MET A 1 17.62 10.26 23.83
C MET A 1 16.72 11.25 23.09
N MET A 2 17.28 12.24 22.38
CA MET A 2 16.47 13.11 21.50
C MET A 2 16.03 12.27 20.29
N SER A 3 14.73 12.35 19.94
CA SER A 3 14.25 11.70 18.71
C SER A 3 15.01 12.24 17.49
N PRO A 4 15.38 11.40 16.51
CA PRO A 4 15.98 11.87 15.27
C PRO A 4 15.10 12.90 14.57
N ALA A 5 15.72 13.91 13.96
CA ALA A 5 14.98 14.94 13.25
C ALA A 5 14.37 14.40 11.96
N TYR A 6 13.13 14.84 11.68
CA TYR A 6 12.48 14.62 10.40
C TYR A 6 12.86 15.70 9.40
N ARG A 7 13.16 15.30 8.18
CA ARG A 7 13.43 16.21 7.06
C ARG A 7 12.56 15.83 5.87
N VAL A 8 12.04 16.82 5.18
CA VAL A 8 11.37 16.64 3.90
C VAL A 8 12.28 17.15 2.81
N VAL A 9 12.70 16.23 1.95
CA VAL A 9 13.57 16.51 0.80
C VAL A 9 12.72 16.50 -0.46
N LEU A 10 12.70 17.60 -1.18
CA LEU A 10 12.02 17.73 -2.46
C LEU A 10 13.02 17.53 -3.60
N CYS A 11 12.71 16.64 -4.52
CA CYS A 11 13.56 16.29 -5.65
C CYS A 11 12.76 16.38 -6.96
N ASP A 12 13.44 16.51 -8.08
CA ASP A 12 12.83 16.22 -9.38
C ASP A 12 12.46 14.73 -9.46
N LEU A 13 11.22 14.42 -9.85
CA LEU A 13 10.65 13.07 -9.80
C LEU A 13 11.43 12.07 -10.66
N ARG A 14 11.94 12.51 -11.81
CA ARG A 14 12.57 11.64 -12.81
C ARG A 14 14.07 11.49 -12.61
N THR A 15 14.74 12.54 -12.16
CA THR A 15 16.21 12.57 -12.04
C THR A 15 16.71 12.37 -10.63
N ASP A 16 15.81 12.47 -9.64
CA ASP A 16 16.08 12.49 -8.20
C ASP A 16 17.04 13.62 -7.76
N GLN A 17 17.25 14.63 -8.63
CA GLN A 17 18.02 15.81 -8.28
C GLN A 17 17.33 16.58 -7.15
N VAL A 18 18.05 16.86 -6.08
CA VAL A 18 17.52 17.64 -4.96
C VAL A 18 17.21 19.07 -5.40
N LEU A 19 15.96 19.48 -5.23
CA LEU A 19 15.49 20.84 -5.48
C LEU A 19 15.61 21.69 -4.23
N ASP A 20 15.14 21.19 -3.09
CA ASP A 20 15.24 21.89 -1.81
C ASP A 20 14.97 20.96 -0.62
N ILE A 21 15.37 21.42 0.57
CA ILE A 21 15.00 20.83 1.87
C ILE A 21 14.31 21.96 2.65
N LEU A 22 12.98 21.90 2.71
CA LEU A 22 12.17 22.92 3.35
C LEU A 22 11.96 22.62 4.84
N PRO A 23 11.86 23.66 5.69
CA PRO A 23 11.40 23.47 7.06
C PRO A 23 9.95 23.02 7.03
N VAL A 24 9.61 22.00 7.82
CA VAL A 24 8.26 21.43 7.88
C VAL A 24 7.79 21.26 9.32
N SER A 25 6.49 21.31 9.51
CA SER A 25 5.77 20.92 10.71
C SER A 25 4.65 19.96 10.35
N ASP A 26 4.01 19.38 11.36
CA ASP A 26 2.83 18.53 11.22
C ASP A 26 3.02 17.39 10.19
N VAL A 27 4.22 16.80 10.20
CA VAL A 27 4.53 15.65 9.35
C VAL A 27 3.72 14.45 9.83
N SER A 28 3.08 13.75 8.91
CA SER A 28 2.51 12.43 9.12
C SER A 28 2.80 11.56 7.91
N LEU A 29 2.98 10.29 8.12
CA LEU A 29 3.21 9.34 7.04
C LEU A 29 2.67 7.97 7.41
N ASP A 30 2.22 7.26 6.41
CA ASP A 30 1.87 5.86 6.51
C ASP A 30 2.38 5.09 5.29
N ASP A 31 2.64 3.81 5.46
CA ASP A 31 3.05 2.89 4.40
C ASP A 31 2.48 1.49 4.66
N TYR A 32 2.11 0.79 3.60
CA TYR A 32 1.39 -0.49 3.69
C TYR A 32 1.86 -1.47 2.62
N ILE A 33 1.58 -2.75 2.85
CA ILE A 33 1.58 -3.78 1.82
C ILE A 33 0.19 -3.82 1.21
N GLY A 34 0.08 -3.86 -0.12
CA GLY A 34 -1.19 -3.96 -0.85
C GLY A 34 -2.05 -2.68 -0.86
N LYS A 35 -1.56 -1.58 -0.27
CA LYS A 35 -2.26 -0.28 -0.27
C LYS A 35 -1.27 0.85 -0.45
N VAL A 36 -1.68 1.91 -1.17
CA VAL A 36 -0.83 3.11 -1.29
C VAL A 36 -0.77 3.83 0.04
N GLY A 37 0.44 4.04 0.52
CA GLY A 37 0.71 4.90 1.67
C GLY A 37 0.54 6.37 1.33
N THR A 38 0.32 7.19 2.34
CA THR A 38 0.17 8.64 2.21
C THR A 38 1.13 9.39 3.12
N ALA A 39 1.42 10.62 2.77
CA ALA A 39 2.12 11.52 3.69
C ALA A 39 1.59 12.95 3.58
N SER A 40 1.67 13.67 4.67
CA SER A 40 1.43 15.10 4.69
C SER A 40 2.50 15.83 5.49
N ALA A 41 2.77 17.08 5.09
CA ALA A 41 3.65 17.99 5.80
C ALA A 41 3.18 19.42 5.58
N THR A 42 3.39 20.29 6.56
CA THR A 42 3.10 21.72 6.43
C THR A 42 4.43 22.48 6.38
N VAL A 43 4.62 23.28 5.33
CA VAL A 43 5.73 24.25 5.24
C VAL A 43 5.26 25.58 5.84
N PRO A 44 5.75 25.98 7.01
CA PRO A 44 5.49 27.33 7.54
C PRO A 44 6.13 28.37 6.61
N LEU A 45 5.41 29.44 6.29
CA LEU A 45 5.89 30.49 5.40
C LEU A 45 6.07 31.81 6.17
N PRO A 46 7.08 31.93 7.07
CA PRO A 46 7.26 33.07 7.94
C PRO A 46 7.78 34.31 7.20
N ASN A 47 8.33 34.15 6.00
CA ASN A 47 8.93 35.23 5.22
C ASN A 47 8.92 34.94 3.72
N ARG A 48 9.24 35.98 2.92
CA ARG A 48 9.26 35.91 1.45
C ARG A 48 10.28 34.91 0.91
N GLN A 49 11.41 34.71 1.59
CA GLN A 49 12.46 33.80 1.16
C GLN A 49 11.98 32.35 1.18
N ILE A 50 11.41 31.90 2.29
CA ILE A 50 10.85 30.52 2.39
C ILE A 50 9.70 30.33 1.41
N ALA A 51 8.82 31.33 1.26
CA ALA A 51 7.73 31.26 0.29
C ALA A 51 8.24 31.15 -1.17
N ALA A 52 9.32 31.87 -1.51
CA ALA A 52 9.93 31.76 -2.84
C ALA A 52 10.56 30.37 -3.08
N ARG A 53 11.29 29.84 -2.08
CA ARG A 53 11.87 28.49 -2.13
C ARG A 53 10.78 27.41 -2.28
N ALA A 54 9.71 27.50 -1.49
CA ALA A 54 8.60 26.57 -1.59
C ALA A 54 7.96 26.56 -2.99
N ARG A 55 7.72 27.73 -3.58
CA ARG A 55 7.19 27.86 -4.94
C ARG A 55 8.15 27.30 -6.02
N ALA A 56 9.45 27.45 -5.81
CA ALA A 56 10.45 26.97 -6.76
C ALA A 56 10.66 25.46 -6.69
N ALA A 57 10.54 24.87 -5.50
CA ALA A 57 10.81 23.46 -5.27
C ALA A 57 9.59 22.53 -5.40
N LEU A 58 8.37 23.07 -5.25
CA LEU A 58 7.14 22.27 -5.28
C LEU A 58 6.36 22.50 -6.57
N GLU A 59 6.41 21.52 -7.46
CA GLU A 59 5.54 21.41 -8.63
C GLU A 59 4.77 20.08 -8.53
N LEU A 60 3.45 20.16 -8.35
CA LEU A 60 2.61 18.98 -8.10
C LEU A 60 2.66 18.01 -9.28
N GLY A 61 2.83 16.71 -8.98
CA GLY A 61 2.97 15.66 -9.99
C GLY A 61 4.35 15.58 -10.66
N ARG A 62 5.25 16.58 -10.45
CA ARG A 62 6.62 16.60 -10.98
C ARG A 62 7.67 16.49 -9.88
N THR A 63 7.34 16.90 -8.67
CA THR A 63 8.24 16.81 -7.51
C THR A 63 8.09 15.46 -6.84
N ALA A 64 9.22 14.85 -6.49
CA ALA A 64 9.31 13.73 -5.56
C ALA A 64 9.48 14.27 -4.13
N MET A 65 8.75 13.72 -3.17
CA MET A 65 8.87 14.03 -1.75
C MET A 65 9.43 12.83 -1.00
N TRP A 66 10.57 13.02 -0.35
CA TRP A 66 11.18 12.03 0.52
C TRP A 66 11.12 12.51 1.97
N ILE A 67 10.73 11.63 2.87
CA ILE A 67 10.74 11.89 4.31
C ILE A 67 11.86 11.07 4.93
N GLU A 68 12.84 11.76 5.47
CA GLU A 68 13.98 11.19 6.18
C GLU A 68 13.78 11.34 7.70
N ARG A 69 14.18 10.33 8.44
CA ARG A 69 14.30 10.34 9.90
C ARG A 69 15.74 10.00 10.27
N GLY A 70 16.49 11.01 10.70
CA GLY A 70 17.94 10.86 10.79
C GLY A 70 18.57 10.56 9.44
N PRO A 71 19.40 9.50 9.31
CA PRO A 71 20.03 9.13 8.03
C PRO A 71 19.12 8.32 7.11
N ASP A 72 18.04 7.74 7.64
CA ASP A 72 17.23 6.76 6.94
C ASP A 72 16.05 7.40 6.22
N ILE A 73 15.68 6.83 5.07
CA ILE A 73 14.45 7.19 4.38
C ILE A 73 13.32 6.37 5.01
N TRP A 74 12.30 7.09 5.45
CA TRP A 74 11.12 6.48 6.07
C TRP A 74 9.92 6.46 5.15
N TRP A 75 9.91 7.34 4.15
CA TRP A 75 8.82 7.39 3.19
C TRP A 75 9.25 8.12 1.90
N GLY A 76 8.59 7.78 0.79
CA GLY A 76 8.75 8.47 -0.47
C GLY A 76 7.50 8.40 -1.33
N GLY A 77 7.25 9.48 -2.07
CA GLY A 77 6.08 9.56 -2.93
C GLY A 77 5.99 10.87 -3.70
N ILE A 78 4.81 11.16 -4.23
CA ILE A 78 4.55 12.27 -5.14
C ILE A 78 3.52 13.20 -4.52
N PRO A 79 3.84 14.49 -4.32
CA PRO A 79 2.86 15.52 -3.98
C PRO A 79 1.80 15.67 -5.09
N TRP A 80 0.55 15.40 -4.73
CA TRP A 80 -0.57 15.54 -5.66
C TRP A 80 -1.41 16.77 -5.37
N THR A 81 -1.48 17.19 -4.10
CA THR A 81 -2.23 18.38 -3.70
C THR A 81 -1.43 19.23 -2.71
N ALA A 82 -1.67 20.51 -2.74
CA ALA A 82 -1.14 21.45 -1.76
C ALA A 82 -2.16 22.56 -1.49
N ASP A 83 -2.35 22.89 -0.20
CA ASP A 83 -3.24 23.94 0.24
C ASP A 83 -2.44 25.08 0.90
N LEU A 84 -2.54 26.27 0.33
CA LEU A 84 -2.01 27.49 0.93
C LEU A 84 -3.08 28.10 1.84
N THR A 85 -2.80 28.17 3.12
CA THR A 85 -3.72 28.71 4.13
C THR A 85 -3.13 29.93 4.80
N SER A 86 -3.99 30.89 5.17
CA SER A 86 -3.67 32.00 6.03
C SER A 86 -4.63 32.05 7.21
N ASP A 87 -4.10 32.15 8.42
CA ASP A 87 -4.93 32.31 9.61
C ASP A 87 -5.34 33.82 9.81
N ALA A 88 -6.21 34.05 10.80
CA ALA A 88 -6.67 35.43 11.12
C ALA A 88 -5.56 36.39 11.55
N ARG A 89 -4.36 35.90 11.85
CA ARG A 89 -3.18 36.70 12.20
C ARG A 89 -2.25 36.92 11.02
N GLY A 90 -2.63 36.38 9.83
CA GLY A 90 -1.81 36.45 8.61
C GLY A 90 -0.65 35.45 8.57
N THR A 91 -0.63 34.46 9.45
CA THR A 91 0.35 33.36 9.40
C THR A 91 0.06 32.49 8.20
N LEU A 92 1.05 32.32 7.33
CA LEU A 92 0.91 31.49 6.14
C LEU A 92 1.48 30.09 6.36
N GLY A 93 0.77 29.08 5.87
CA GLY A 93 1.21 27.68 5.81
C GLY A 93 0.87 27.05 4.48
N LEU A 94 1.79 26.26 3.93
CA LEU A 94 1.57 25.44 2.74
C LEU A 94 1.51 23.98 3.17
N ARG A 95 0.29 23.41 3.21
CA ARG A 95 0.09 21.99 3.50
C ARG A 95 0.24 21.18 2.22
N ILE A 96 1.16 20.23 2.22
CA ILE A 96 1.43 19.32 1.11
C ILE A 96 0.82 17.97 1.46
N GLN A 97 0.13 17.34 0.50
CA GLN A 97 -0.37 15.97 0.61
C GLN A 97 0.20 15.14 -0.56
N ALA A 98 0.75 13.97 -0.23
CA ALA A 98 1.44 13.13 -1.18
C ALA A 98 0.95 11.68 -1.08
N GLY A 99 0.91 11.00 -2.22
CA GLY A 99 0.72 9.56 -2.32
C GLY A 99 2.05 8.84 -2.54
N GLY A 100 2.21 7.64 -1.97
CA GLY A 100 3.37 6.78 -2.21
C GLY A 100 3.58 6.50 -3.71
N TRP A 101 4.73 5.97 -4.10
CA TRP A 101 5.12 5.82 -5.51
C TRP A 101 4.09 5.08 -6.37
N ALA A 102 3.36 4.10 -5.78
CA ALA A 102 2.32 3.36 -6.49
C ALA A 102 1.18 4.25 -6.98
N SER A 103 0.97 5.44 -6.38
CA SER A 103 -0.02 6.42 -6.85
C SER A 103 0.28 6.95 -8.26
N TYR A 104 1.54 6.90 -8.71
CA TYR A 104 1.89 7.22 -10.09
C TYR A 104 1.21 6.31 -11.10
N LEU A 105 1.05 5.03 -10.77
CA LEU A 105 0.44 4.04 -11.65
C LEU A 105 -1.07 4.25 -11.85
N ASP A 106 -1.72 5.04 -11.00
CA ASP A 106 -3.11 5.52 -11.21
C ASP A 106 -3.21 6.53 -12.37
N HIS A 107 -2.08 7.20 -12.69
CA HIS A 107 -1.97 8.13 -13.81
C HIS A 107 -1.40 7.48 -15.07
N ARG A 108 -1.13 6.16 -15.04
CA ARG A 108 -0.65 5.39 -16.20
C ARG A 108 -1.75 4.50 -16.73
N ALA A 109 -1.98 4.58 -18.04
CA ALA A 109 -2.98 3.75 -18.73
C ALA A 109 -2.31 2.87 -19.78
N VAL A 110 -2.90 1.71 -20.06
CA VAL A 110 -2.48 0.84 -21.15
C VAL A 110 -3.07 1.38 -22.46
N LEU A 111 -2.24 2.09 -23.23
CA LEU A 111 -2.58 2.70 -24.52
C LEU A 111 -2.18 1.84 -25.73
N HIS A 112 -1.37 0.79 -25.49
CA HIS A 112 -1.01 -0.24 -26.46
C HIS A 112 -1.31 -1.59 -25.83
N THR A 113 -2.03 -2.45 -26.54
CA THR A 113 -2.42 -3.78 -26.02
C THR A 113 -1.20 -4.54 -25.51
N GLN A 114 -1.26 -4.98 -24.26
CA GLN A 114 -0.27 -5.83 -23.61
C GLN A 114 -0.83 -7.25 -23.55
N GLN A 115 -0.01 -8.24 -23.92
CA GLN A 115 -0.39 -9.65 -23.87
C GLN A 115 0.71 -10.47 -23.21
N ALA A 116 0.31 -11.35 -22.31
CA ALA A 116 1.14 -12.35 -21.67
C ALA A 116 0.44 -13.70 -21.81
N VAL A 117 1.17 -14.73 -22.25
CA VAL A 117 0.69 -16.11 -22.41
C VAL A 117 1.70 -17.05 -21.76
N GLY A 118 1.28 -17.76 -20.71
CA GLY A 118 2.17 -18.63 -19.95
C GLY A 118 3.32 -17.90 -19.25
N VAL A 119 3.08 -16.64 -18.79
CA VAL A 119 4.10 -15.79 -18.17
C VAL A 119 3.92 -15.78 -16.66
N ASP A 120 5.03 -15.83 -15.90
CA ASP A 120 4.98 -15.68 -14.44
C ASP A 120 4.32 -14.34 -14.07
N GLN A 121 3.45 -14.35 -13.07
CA GLN A 121 2.68 -13.15 -12.69
C GLN A 121 3.58 -11.99 -12.23
N PHE A 122 4.79 -12.24 -11.70
CA PHE A 122 5.75 -11.20 -11.37
C PHE A 122 6.32 -10.55 -12.63
N ASP A 123 6.59 -11.34 -13.67
CA ASP A 123 7.06 -10.80 -14.95
C ASP A 123 5.98 -10.02 -15.69
N ILE A 124 4.70 -10.36 -15.48
CA ILE A 124 3.60 -9.53 -15.98
C ILE A 124 3.64 -8.15 -15.31
N VAL A 125 3.83 -8.08 -13.98
CA VAL A 125 3.93 -6.79 -13.27
C VAL A 125 5.14 -5.99 -13.75
N ARG A 126 6.31 -6.62 -13.87
CA ARG A 126 7.54 -5.99 -14.39
C ARG A 126 7.34 -5.46 -15.80
N GLY A 127 6.73 -6.26 -16.68
CA GLY A 127 6.41 -5.85 -18.04
C GLY A 127 5.46 -4.64 -18.11
N LEU A 128 4.51 -4.50 -17.18
CA LEU A 128 3.65 -3.33 -17.07
C LEU A 128 4.41 -2.09 -16.59
N LEU A 129 5.38 -2.24 -15.68
CA LEU A 129 6.25 -1.15 -15.26
C LEU A 129 7.19 -0.73 -16.39
N ASP A 130 7.81 -1.69 -17.09
CA ASP A 130 8.69 -1.42 -18.25
C ASP A 130 7.92 -0.73 -19.37
N TYR A 131 6.70 -1.19 -19.65
CA TYR A 131 5.81 -0.50 -20.58
C TYR A 131 5.57 0.95 -20.16
N SER A 132 5.28 1.18 -18.89
CA SER A 132 5.04 2.53 -18.36
C SER A 132 6.29 3.40 -18.45
N ALA A 133 7.47 2.86 -18.16
CA ALA A 133 8.76 3.56 -18.20
C ALA A 133 9.22 3.84 -19.64
N SER A 134 8.94 2.94 -20.60
CA SER A 134 9.37 3.07 -22.01
C SER A 134 8.74 4.25 -22.75
N LEU A 135 7.57 4.70 -22.29
CA LEU A 135 6.89 5.86 -22.88
C LEU A 135 7.60 7.16 -22.50
N THR A 136 7.70 8.10 -23.43
CA THR A 136 8.37 9.39 -23.19
C THR A 136 7.90 10.05 -21.91
N GLY A 137 8.82 10.30 -20.98
CA GLY A 137 8.54 10.87 -19.66
C GLY A 137 7.95 9.89 -18.65
N GLY A 138 7.79 8.61 -19.01
CA GLY A 138 7.15 7.60 -18.17
C GLY A 138 8.04 7.00 -17.08
N ASP A 139 9.34 7.08 -17.23
CA ASP A 139 10.30 6.57 -16.25
C ASP A 139 10.44 7.55 -15.07
N ILE A 140 10.14 7.07 -13.86
CA ILE A 140 10.34 7.76 -12.59
C ILE A 140 11.38 7.05 -11.69
N GLY A 141 12.13 6.09 -12.25
CA GLY A 141 13.20 5.38 -11.56
C GLY A 141 12.71 4.34 -10.54
N ILE A 142 11.67 3.57 -10.86
CA ILE A 142 11.27 2.40 -10.07
C ILE A 142 12.17 1.23 -10.48
N GLU A 143 12.88 0.67 -9.50
CA GLU A 143 13.77 -0.49 -9.68
C GLU A 143 13.07 -1.77 -9.19
N TYR A 144 13.49 -2.94 -9.71
CA TYR A 144 13.00 -4.24 -9.26
C TYR A 144 14.08 -5.33 -9.39
N ASP A 145 13.94 -6.41 -8.62
CA ASP A 145 14.75 -7.60 -8.79
C ASP A 145 14.11 -8.50 -9.85
N ALA A 146 14.86 -8.78 -10.92
CA ALA A 146 14.40 -9.64 -12.01
C ALA A 146 14.56 -11.14 -11.70
N ALA A 147 15.30 -11.51 -10.65
CA ALA A 147 15.57 -12.91 -10.32
C ALA A 147 14.42 -13.58 -9.55
N GLU A 148 13.56 -12.80 -8.89
CA GLU A 148 12.43 -13.34 -8.14
C GLU A 148 11.33 -13.86 -9.09
N ALA A 149 10.75 -15.02 -8.80
CA ALA A 149 9.62 -15.59 -9.52
C ALA A 149 8.54 -16.04 -8.52
N SER A 150 7.27 -15.90 -8.92
CA SER A 150 6.15 -16.38 -8.09
C SER A 150 5.92 -17.88 -8.21
N GLY A 151 6.36 -18.50 -9.32
CA GLY A 151 6.05 -19.86 -9.69
C GLY A 151 4.62 -20.07 -10.22
N VAL A 152 3.85 -18.98 -10.38
CA VAL A 152 2.46 -19.01 -10.90
C VAL A 152 2.41 -18.32 -12.24
N VAL A 153 2.13 -19.07 -13.30
CA VAL A 153 1.98 -18.54 -14.66
C VAL A 153 0.54 -18.14 -14.95
N ARG A 154 0.40 -17.11 -15.78
CA ARG A 154 -0.91 -16.54 -16.14
C ARG A 154 -0.98 -16.23 -17.63
N ASP A 155 -2.19 -16.28 -18.16
CA ASP A 155 -2.55 -15.70 -19.44
C ASP A 155 -3.33 -14.43 -19.20
N ARG A 156 -2.84 -13.30 -19.75
CA ARG A 156 -3.48 -11.99 -19.58
C ARG A 156 -3.40 -11.19 -20.85
N THR A 157 -4.50 -10.49 -21.15
CA THR A 157 -4.56 -9.53 -22.25
C THR A 157 -5.19 -8.24 -21.76
N TYR A 158 -4.42 -7.16 -21.75
CA TYR A 158 -4.87 -5.82 -21.39
C TYR A 158 -5.02 -5.01 -22.68
N ARG A 159 -6.26 -4.79 -23.07
CA ARG A 159 -6.56 -4.22 -24.38
C ARG A 159 -6.52 -2.70 -24.33
N ARG A 160 -5.95 -2.08 -25.38
CA ARG A 160 -5.80 -0.61 -25.46
C ARG A 160 -7.11 0.16 -25.42
N TYR A 161 -8.20 -0.41 -25.92
CA TYR A 161 -9.49 0.27 -25.99
C TYR A 161 -10.25 0.27 -24.66
N ASP A 162 -9.87 -0.59 -23.71
CA ASP A 162 -10.38 -0.58 -22.35
C ASP A 162 -9.66 0.47 -21.49
N GLN A 163 -8.48 0.91 -21.92
CA GLN A 163 -7.62 1.90 -21.27
C GLN A 163 -7.46 1.68 -19.75
N PRO A 164 -7.23 0.44 -19.29
CA PRO A 164 -7.18 0.18 -17.87
C PRO A 164 -5.97 0.88 -17.25
N ARG A 165 -6.10 1.29 -15.98
CA ARG A 165 -5.00 1.86 -15.23
C ARG A 165 -4.02 0.78 -14.82
N VAL A 166 -2.72 1.08 -14.93
CA VAL A 166 -1.66 0.10 -14.63
C VAL A 166 -1.77 -0.41 -13.20
N ARG A 167 -2.04 0.46 -12.23
CA ARG A 167 -2.22 0.06 -10.85
C ARG A 167 -3.43 -0.87 -10.69
N GLU A 168 -4.57 -0.50 -11.27
CA GLU A 168 -5.80 -1.30 -11.19
C GLU A 168 -5.58 -2.74 -11.68
N ILE A 169 -4.90 -2.91 -12.83
CA ILE A 169 -4.65 -4.25 -13.36
C ILE A 169 -3.62 -5.04 -12.56
N ILE A 170 -2.65 -4.38 -11.92
CA ILE A 170 -1.73 -5.05 -10.97
C ILE A 170 -2.52 -5.49 -9.73
N ASP A 171 -3.38 -4.64 -9.17
CA ASP A 171 -4.21 -4.96 -8.02
C ASP A 171 -5.18 -6.13 -8.36
N GLN A 172 -5.80 -6.12 -9.54
CA GLN A 172 -6.63 -7.23 -10.00
C GLN A 172 -5.84 -8.53 -10.17
N LEU A 173 -4.61 -8.46 -10.71
CA LEU A 173 -3.75 -9.63 -10.87
C LEU A 173 -3.27 -10.18 -9.51
N ALA A 174 -3.05 -9.31 -8.54
CA ALA A 174 -2.64 -9.67 -7.18
C ALA A 174 -3.79 -10.33 -6.38
N ASN A 175 -5.03 -9.88 -6.60
CA ASN A 175 -6.22 -10.30 -5.84
C ASN A 175 -6.98 -11.48 -6.48
N VAL A 176 -6.30 -12.40 -7.16
CA VAL A 176 -6.88 -13.67 -7.64
C VAL A 176 -6.41 -14.84 -6.79
N GLU A 177 -7.07 -15.99 -6.92
CA GLU A 177 -6.58 -17.23 -6.31
C GLU A 177 -5.13 -17.53 -6.75
N GLY A 178 -4.24 -17.79 -5.78
CA GLY A 178 -2.80 -17.92 -6.04
C GLY A 178 -2.13 -16.60 -6.44
N GLY A 179 -2.72 -15.46 -6.08
CA GLY A 179 -2.16 -14.14 -6.29
C GLY A 179 -0.95 -13.84 -5.41
N PHE A 180 -0.62 -12.58 -5.28
CA PHE A 180 0.60 -12.13 -4.61
C PHE A 180 0.38 -10.78 -3.93
N GLU A 181 1.31 -10.39 -3.08
CA GLU A 181 1.38 -9.04 -2.55
C GLU A 181 2.42 -8.21 -3.28
N TRP A 182 2.21 -6.90 -3.31
CA TRP A 182 3.16 -5.96 -3.89
C TRP A 182 3.16 -4.61 -3.18
N ARG A 183 4.31 -3.91 -3.26
CA ARG A 183 4.48 -2.52 -2.83
C ARG A 183 5.67 -1.89 -3.55
N ILE A 184 5.78 -0.56 -3.53
CA ILE A 184 7.00 0.15 -3.93
C ILE A 184 7.62 0.76 -2.68
N ALA A 185 8.67 0.14 -2.19
CA ALA A 185 9.38 0.54 -0.98
C ALA A 185 10.31 1.72 -1.24
N SER A 186 10.56 2.49 -0.18
CA SER A 186 11.49 3.62 -0.16
C SER A 186 12.62 3.34 0.82
N TYR A 187 13.86 3.41 0.38
CA TYR A 187 15.03 3.29 1.27
C TYR A 187 16.25 3.99 0.69
N ARG A 188 17.29 4.09 1.52
CA ARG A 188 18.62 4.55 1.09
C ARG A 188 19.50 3.32 0.90
N ASP A 189 20.06 3.19 -0.29
CA ASP A 189 21.07 2.17 -0.55
C ASP A 189 22.33 2.45 0.28
N SER A 190 22.74 1.47 1.07
CA SER A 190 23.86 1.61 2.01
C SER A 190 25.22 1.73 1.31
N GLY A 191 25.34 1.19 0.09
CA GLY A 191 26.59 1.23 -0.68
C GLY A 191 26.79 2.55 -1.43
N SER A 192 25.77 3.01 -2.14
CA SER A 192 25.84 4.21 -2.98
C SER A 192 25.30 5.47 -2.32
N GLY A 193 24.53 5.34 -1.23
CA GLY A 193 23.80 6.44 -0.61
C GLY A 193 22.60 6.96 -1.40
N ARG A 194 22.27 6.33 -2.55
CA ARG A 194 21.14 6.72 -3.41
C ARG A 194 19.81 6.46 -2.70
N ARG A 195 18.83 7.29 -3.03
CA ARG A 195 17.42 7.03 -2.70
C ARG A 195 16.86 6.05 -3.72
N ILE A 196 16.23 4.98 -3.24
CA ILE A 196 15.72 3.89 -4.07
C ILE A 196 14.20 3.82 -3.96
N LYS A 197 13.56 3.57 -5.09
CA LYS A 197 12.15 3.23 -5.25
C LYS A 197 12.10 1.78 -5.73
N GLN A 198 11.91 0.84 -4.80
CA GLN A 198 12.01 -0.60 -5.09
C GLN A 198 10.64 -1.25 -5.16
N LEU A 199 10.27 -1.82 -6.31
CA LEU A 199 9.17 -2.78 -6.36
C LEU A 199 9.55 -4.02 -5.55
N GLN A 200 8.70 -4.37 -4.61
CA GLN A 200 8.76 -5.62 -3.84
C GLN A 200 7.53 -6.46 -4.17
N LEU A 201 7.76 -7.72 -4.47
CA LEU A 201 6.74 -8.72 -4.78
C LEU A 201 6.88 -9.88 -3.80
N GLY A 202 5.79 -10.56 -3.45
CA GLY A 202 5.84 -11.74 -2.60
C GLY A 202 4.64 -12.65 -2.82
N ALA A 203 4.88 -13.91 -3.16
CA ALA A 203 3.84 -14.90 -3.38
C ALA A 203 3.86 -15.99 -2.30
N PRO A 204 2.74 -16.24 -1.60
CA PRO A 204 1.49 -15.46 -1.65
C PRO A 204 1.61 -14.09 -0.96
N VAL A 205 2.61 -13.88 -0.09
CA VAL A 205 2.79 -12.68 0.74
C VAL A 205 4.25 -12.22 0.75
N ILE A 206 4.46 -10.90 0.91
CA ILE A 206 5.79 -10.34 1.13
C ILE A 206 6.30 -10.75 2.51
N ARG A 207 7.47 -11.39 2.55
CA ARG A 207 8.18 -11.77 3.78
C ARG A 207 9.59 -11.20 3.77
N THR A 208 9.89 -10.33 4.72
CA THR A 208 11.22 -9.71 4.87
C THR A 208 12.04 -10.35 5.99
N GLY A 209 11.56 -11.47 6.53
CA GLY A 209 12.23 -12.24 7.56
C GLY A 209 11.57 -12.16 8.94
N GLU A 210 12.22 -12.79 9.92
CA GLU A 210 11.83 -12.68 11.32
C GLU A 210 12.60 -11.55 11.99
N SER A 211 11.90 -10.76 12.79
CA SER A 211 12.50 -9.74 13.63
C SER A 211 12.56 -10.24 15.07
N GLU A 212 13.65 -9.94 15.78
CA GLU A 212 13.77 -10.18 17.21
C GLU A 212 12.97 -9.20 18.06
N ILE A 213 12.24 -8.27 17.43
CA ILE A 213 11.44 -7.28 18.13
C ILE A 213 10.29 -7.97 18.87
N VAL A 214 10.26 -7.73 20.18
CA VAL A 214 9.18 -8.14 21.07
C VAL A 214 8.44 -6.90 21.54
N LEU A 215 7.12 -6.89 21.31
CA LEU A 215 6.22 -5.82 21.68
C LEU A 215 5.38 -6.28 22.89
N ASP A 216 5.65 -5.71 24.04
CA ASP A 216 4.98 -6.05 25.30
C ASP A 216 3.93 -5.01 25.67
N HIS A 217 2.78 -5.47 26.21
CA HIS A 217 1.82 -4.65 26.93
C HIS A 217 1.48 -5.28 28.29
N PRO A 218 1.70 -4.54 29.38
CA PRO A 218 2.25 -3.18 29.47
C PRO A 218 3.74 -3.13 29.12
N GLY A 219 4.15 -2.04 28.43
CA GLY A 219 5.54 -1.84 28.04
C GLY A 219 5.68 -0.90 26.83
N PRO A 220 6.41 -1.30 25.77
CA PRO A 220 6.52 -0.52 24.53
C PRO A 220 5.20 -0.22 23.86
N ILE A 221 4.21 -1.12 23.94
CA ILE A 221 2.85 -0.87 23.44
C ILE A 221 2.19 0.13 24.38
N LEU A 222 1.84 1.29 23.84
CA LEU A 222 1.12 2.34 24.54
C LEU A 222 -0.39 2.09 24.56
N SER A 223 -0.91 1.58 23.46
CA SER A 223 -2.31 1.18 23.29
C SER A 223 -2.44 0.17 22.16
N TYR A 224 -3.52 -0.60 22.16
CA TYR A 224 -3.84 -1.49 21.07
C TYR A 224 -5.34 -1.45 20.76
N GLY A 225 -5.69 -1.72 19.48
CA GLY A 225 -7.03 -2.01 19.02
C GLY A 225 -7.08 -3.41 18.45
N TRP A 226 -8.09 -4.18 18.85
CA TRP A 226 -8.29 -5.53 18.34
C TRP A 226 -9.66 -5.61 17.67
N PRO A 227 -9.76 -5.36 16.36
CA PRO A 227 -11.03 -5.36 15.67
C PRO A 227 -11.63 -6.77 15.68
N ILE A 228 -12.91 -6.85 16.04
CA ILE A 228 -13.74 -8.05 15.93
C ILE A 228 -14.89 -7.63 15.03
N ASP A 229 -14.79 -7.93 13.75
CA ASP A 229 -15.72 -7.48 12.71
C ASP A 229 -16.15 -8.68 11.84
N ALA A 230 -17.45 -8.84 11.69
CA ALA A 230 -18.07 -9.86 10.85
C ALA A 230 -18.96 -9.25 9.76
N THR A 231 -18.93 -7.93 9.56
CA THR A 231 -19.80 -7.24 8.58
C THR A 231 -19.54 -7.66 7.13
N VAL A 232 -18.30 -8.06 6.83
CA VAL A 232 -17.88 -8.54 5.50
C VAL A 232 -17.87 -10.07 5.39
N ARG A 233 -18.37 -10.76 6.41
CA ARG A 233 -18.38 -12.22 6.42
C ARG A 233 -19.42 -12.76 5.46
N ALA A 234 -19.02 -13.74 4.64
CA ALA A 234 -19.93 -14.48 3.78
C ALA A 234 -19.45 -15.94 3.67
N ASN A 235 -20.39 -16.86 3.50
CA ASN A 235 -20.13 -18.27 3.26
C ASN A 235 -20.77 -18.79 1.96
N VAL A 236 -21.41 -17.87 1.23
CA VAL A 236 -21.90 -18.08 -0.13
C VAL A 236 -21.46 -16.89 -0.97
N TRP A 237 -20.94 -17.12 -2.17
CA TRP A 237 -20.40 -16.04 -3.01
C TRP A 237 -20.73 -16.23 -4.47
N GLN A 238 -21.04 -15.13 -5.14
CA GLN A 238 -21.19 -15.10 -6.59
C GLN A 238 -20.60 -13.79 -7.14
N SER A 239 -19.77 -13.89 -8.18
CA SER A 239 -19.15 -12.74 -8.82
C SER A 239 -19.73 -12.52 -10.21
N ARG A 240 -19.80 -11.24 -10.59
CA ARG A 240 -20.27 -10.75 -11.88
C ARG A 240 -19.10 -10.16 -12.67
N GLY A 241 -18.98 -10.54 -13.95
CA GLY A 241 -17.97 -10.08 -14.88
C GLY A 241 -18.50 -9.08 -15.90
N ALA A 242 -17.76 -8.94 -17.02
CA ALA A 242 -18.16 -8.08 -18.13
C ALA A 242 -19.48 -8.53 -18.76
N SER A 243 -20.25 -7.56 -19.30
CA SER A 243 -21.44 -7.83 -20.09
C SER A 243 -21.07 -8.01 -21.57
N ASP A 244 -21.64 -9.03 -22.22
CA ASP A 244 -21.50 -9.19 -23.68
C ASP A 244 -22.61 -8.45 -24.40
N ASN A 245 -22.25 -7.34 -25.05
CA ASN A 245 -23.16 -6.47 -25.81
C ASN A 245 -23.08 -6.70 -27.32
N ARG A 246 -22.53 -7.81 -27.79
CA ARG A 246 -22.33 -8.07 -29.22
C ARG A 246 -23.61 -8.34 -29.97
N ASN A 247 -24.64 -8.82 -29.29
CA ASN A 247 -25.96 -9.05 -29.90
C ASN A 247 -26.97 -8.02 -29.42
N GLN A 248 -27.22 -7.00 -30.25
CA GLN A 248 -28.17 -5.90 -29.95
C GLN A 248 -29.65 -6.35 -29.91
N THR A 249 -29.96 -7.58 -30.31
CA THR A 249 -31.32 -8.11 -30.29
C THR A 249 -31.61 -8.97 -29.06
N ALA A 250 -30.61 -9.30 -28.28
CA ALA A 250 -30.73 -10.03 -27.03
C ALA A 250 -30.47 -9.13 -25.83
N GLU A 251 -31.04 -9.46 -24.68
CA GLU A 251 -30.73 -8.78 -23.42
C GLU A 251 -29.24 -8.97 -23.10
N SER A 252 -28.59 -7.85 -22.79
CA SER A 252 -27.18 -7.86 -22.42
C SER A 252 -27.03 -8.31 -20.96
N LEU A 253 -26.67 -9.56 -20.76
CA LEU A 253 -26.44 -10.14 -19.44
C LEU A 253 -24.95 -10.13 -19.12
N PRO A 254 -24.58 -9.76 -17.87
CA PRO A 254 -23.20 -9.92 -17.42
C PRO A 254 -22.85 -11.39 -17.29
N MET A 255 -21.57 -11.70 -17.49
CA MET A 255 -21.04 -13.00 -17.17
C MET A 255 -21.16 -13.24 -15.65
N MET A 256 -21.62 -14.41 -15.23
CA MET A 256 -21.77 -14.77 -13.82
C MET A 256 -20.92 -16.01 -13.51
N THR A 257 -20.38 -16.09 -12.31
CA THR A 257 -19.82 -17.35 -11.81
C THR A 257 -20.93 -18.29 -11.38
N GLU A 258 -20.61 -19.56 -11.24
CA GLU A 258 -21.41 -20.46 -10.43
C GLU A 258 -21.47 -19.94 -8.98
N LEU A 259 -22.51 -20.37 -8.26
CA LEU A 259 -22.64 -20.05 -6.83
C LEU A 259 -21.62 -20.89 -6.06
N LEU A 260 -20.69 -20.22 -5.38
CA LEU A 260 -19.73 -20.87 -4.49
C LEU A 260 -20.32 -20.97 -3.09
N VAL A 261 -20.22 -22.12 -2.45
CA VAL A 261 -20.79 -22.37 -1.11
C VAL A 261 -19.70 -23.01 -0.24
N ASP A 262 -19.53 -22.49 0.98
CA ASP A 262 -18.76 -23.14 2.04
C ASP A 262 -19.69 -24.05 2.86
N ASP A 263 -19.86 -25.29 2.41
CA ASP A 263 -20.70 -26.28 3.06
C ASP A 263 -20.25 -26.61 4.49
N ALA A 264 -18.96 -26.48 4.78
CA ALA A 264 -18.41 -26.75 6.10
C ALA A 264 -18.91 -25.74 7.14
N GLN A 265 -18.99 -24.46 6.78
CA GLN A 265 -19.56 -23.43 7.64
C GLN A 265 -21.05 -23.65 7.88
N LEU A 266 -21.81 -23.95 6.82
CA LEU A 266 -23.24 -24.22 6.95
C LEU A 266 -23.50 -25.47 7.83
N ALA A 267 -22.72 -26.53 7.63
CA ALA A 267 -22.81 -27.75 8.47
C ALA A 267 -22.40 -27.48 9.93
N ALA A 268 -21.51 -26.54 10.18
CA ALA A 268 -21.13 -26.09 11.53
C ALA A 268 -22.18 -25.17 12.21
N GLY A 269 -23.32 -24.93 11.56
CA GLY A 269 -24.44 -24.16 12.12
C GLY A 269 -24.38 -22.66 11.89
N TRP A 270 -23.49 -22.18 11.02
CA TRP A 270 -23.49 -20.77 10.63
C TRP A 270 -24.72 -20.46 9.76
N PRO A 271 -25.34 -19.30 9.94
CA PRO A 271 -26.38 -18.85 9.03
C PRO A 271 -25.78 -18.62 7.62
N ARG A 272 -26.61 -18.78 6.60
CA ARG A 272 -26.22 -18.41 5.24
C ARG A 272 -26.04 -16.91 5.15
N LEU A 273 -24.85 -16.48 4.72
CA LEU A 273 -24.45 -15.10 4.49
C LEU A 273 -23.97 -14.99 3.04
N ASP A 274 -24.70 -14.24 2.21
CA ASP A 274 -24.40 -14.11 0.80
C ASP A 274 -23.48 -12.90 0.57
N GLY A 275 -22.41 -13.10 -0.20
CA GLY A 275 -21.52 -12.06 -0.69
C GLY A 275 -21.51 -12.01 -2.22
N THR A 276 -21.26 -10.83 -2.77
CA THR A 276 -21.16 -10.59 -4.20
C THR A 276 -20.03 -9.65 -4.53
N SER A 277 -19.44 -9.78 -5.73
CA SER A 277 -18.46 -8.84 -6.26
C SER A 277 -18.66 -8.60 -7.75
N ASP A 278 -18.22 -7.43 -8.20
CA ASP A 278 -18.34 -6.96 -9.58
C ASP A 278 -16.97 -6.74 -10.20
N TYR A 279 -16.68 -7.48 -11.26
CA TYR A 279 -15.44 -7.38 -12.04
C TYR A 279 -15.77 -7.06 -13.50
N THR A 280 -16.30 -5.88 -13.74
CA THR A 280 -16.89 -5.46 -15.04
C THR A 280 -15.92 -5.48 -16.20
N THR A 281 -14.61 -5.51 -15.94
CA THR A 281 -13.55 -5.60 -16.96
C THR A 281 -13.10 -7.02 -17.25
N VAL A 282 -13.52 -8.00 -16.44
CA VAL A 282 -13.13 -9.41 -16.61
C VAL A 282 -14.04 -10.09 -17.63
N THR A 283 -13.43 -10.49 -18.76
CA THR A 283 -14.12 -11.16 -19.88
C THR A 283 -13.90 -12.66 -19.94
N GLU A 284 -12.96 -13.20 -19.11
CA GLU A 284 -12.59 -14.62 -19.10
C GLU A 284 -13.24 -15.35 -17.92
N PRO A 285 -14.06 -16.40 -18.17
CA PRO A 285 -14.74 -17.14 -17.10
C PRO A 285 -13.81 -17.71 -16.02
N ALA A 286 -12.66 -18.25 -16.42
CA ALA A 286 -11.69 -18.82 -15.49
C ALA A 286 -11.08 -17.75 -14.56
N THR A 287 -10.85 -16.55 -15.07
CA THR A 287 -10.37 -15.43 -14.27
C THR A 287 -11.44 -14.95 -13.29
N LEU A 288 -12.70 -14.83 -13.75
CA LEU A 288 -13.79 -14.46 -12.85
C LEU A 288 -14.00 -15.48 -11.74
N ALA A 289 -13.92 -16.77 -12.05
CA ALA A 289 -14.01 -17.84 -11.05
C ALA A 289 -12.85 -17.80 -10.04
N ALA A 290 -11.64 -17.44 -10.47
CA ALA A 290 -10.50 -17.30 -9.57
C ALA A 290 -10.67 -16.11 -8.60
N HIS A 291 -11.25 -14.99 -9.07
CA HIS A 291 -11.64 -13.88 -8.19
C HIS A 291 -12.70 -14.31 -7.17
N ALA A 292 -13.77 -14.96 -7.61
CA ALA A 292 -14.85 -15.40 -6.73
C ALA A 292 -14.34 -16.36 -5.61
N ARG A 293 -13.43 -17.28 -5.94
CA ARG A 293 -12.81 -18.18 -4.93
C ARG A 293 -11.96 -17.41 -3.92
N ALA A 294 -11.19 -16.42 -4.38
CA ALA A 294 -10.38 -15.57 -3.50
C ALA A 294 -11.28 -14.74 -2.56
N ASP A 295 -12.35 -14.15 -3.10
CA ASP A 295 -13.32 -13.36 -2.33
C ASP A 295 -14.01 -14.21 -1.26
N LEU A 296 -14.50 -15.41 -1.63
CA LEU A 296 -15.12 -16.33 -0.66
C LEU A 296 -14.12 -16.74 0.43
N ALA A 297 -12.90 -17.09 0.07
CA ALA A 297 -11.87 -17.47 1.04
C ALA A 297 -11.54 -16.35 2.03
N ALA A 298 -11.53 -15.11 1.56
CA ALA A 298 -11.35 -13.93 2.42
C ALA A 298 -12.57 -13.66 3.31
N ALA A 299 -13.78 -13.87 2.80
CA ALA A 299 -15.03 -13.59 3.49
C ALA A 299 -15.43 -14.66 4.53
N VAL A 300 -15.09 -15.91 4.31
CA VAL A 300 -15.40 -17.04 5.23
C VAL A 300 -14.80 -16.80 6.61
N ASN A 301 -13.56 -16.34 6.69
CA ASN A 301 -12.87 -16.07 7.94
C ASN A 301 -12.15 -14.71 7.84
N PRO A 302 -12.87 -13.59 7.99
CA PRO A 302 -12.26 -12.28 8.01
C PRO A 302 -11.14 -12.22 9.06
N ARG A 303 -9.93 -11.91 8.63
CA ARG A 303 -8.79 -11.85 9.54
C ARG A 303 -8.79 -10.51 10.23
N PRO A 304 -8.77 -10.46 11.59
CA PRO A 304 -8.57 -9.20 12.28
C PRO A 304 -7.18 -8.65 11.93
N ILE A 305 -7.11 -7.36 11.71
CA ILE A 305 -5.85 -6.63 11.58
C ILE A 305 -5.66 -5.82 12.87
N PRO A 306 -5.00 -6.37 13.92
CA PRO A 306 -4.75 -5.65 15.14
C PRO A 306 -3.89 -4.42 14.90
N GLU A 307 -4.20 -3.35 15.60
CA GLU A 307 -3.47 -2.10 15.58
C GLU A 307 -2.74 -1.90 16.90
N LEU A 308 -1.42 -1.72 16.86
CA LEU A 308 -0.62 -1.42 18.05
C LEU A 308 -0.01 -0.03 17.93
N THR A 309 -0.23 0.82 18.92
CA THR A 309 0.50 2.09 19.04
C THR A 309 1.71 1.88 19.96
N VAL A 310 2.89 2.13 19.44
CA VAL A 310 4.16 1.94 20.17
C VAL A 310 4.96 3.23 20.23
N ALA A 311 5.75 3.39 21.30
CA ALA A 311 6.69 4.49 21.44
C ALA A 311 7.96 4.19 20.65
N LEU A 312 8.31 5.03 19.69
CA LEU A 312 9.47 4.83 18.79
C LEU A 312 10.83 4.99 19.49
N ASP A 313 10.85 5.65 20.62
CA ASP A 313 12.07 5.76 21.46
C ASP A 313 12.39 4.47 22.25
N ARG A 314 11.43 3.54 22.30
CA ARG A 314 11.56 2.28 23.03
C ARG A 314 11.74 1.05 22.15
N VAL A 315 11.44 1.18 20.85
CA VAL A 315 11.48 0.06 19.89
C VAL A 315 12.21 0.51 18.62
N PRO A 316 13.20 -0.26 18.14
CA PRO A 316 13.95 0.06 16.92
C PRO A 316 13.13 -0.29 15.67
N LEU A 317 12.04 0.45 15.44
CA LEU A 317 11.20 0.28 14.24
C LEU A 317 11.77 1.04 13.06
N SER A 318 11.54 0.50 11.88
CA SER A 318 11.80 1.17 10.59
C SER A 318 10.80 0.66 9.54
N PRO A 319 10.62 1.34 8.40
CA PRO A 319 9.80 0.86 7.29
C PRO A 319 10.26 -0.47 6.67
N ALA A 320 11.49 -0.88 6.93
CA ALA A 320 12.02 -2.20 6.54
C ALA A 320 11.31 -3.37 7.25
N LEU A 321 10.58 -3.09 8.33
CA LEU A 321 9.77 -4.11 9.04
C LEU A 321 8.48 -4.49 8.31
N LEU A 322 8.07 -3.77 7.27
CA LEU A 322 6.93 -4.19 6.47
C LEU A 322 7.22 -5.54 5.80
N GLY A 323 6.38 -6.53 6.10
CA GLY A 323 6.59 -7.93 5.73
C GLY A 323 7.36 -8.77 6.76
N ALA A 324 7.98 -8.15 7.76
CA ALA A 324 8.66 -8.89 8.84
C ALA A 324 7.68 -9.38 9.91
N THR A 325 8.08 -10.45 10.59
CA THR A 325 7.34 -11.02 11.71
C THR A 325 7.87 -10.47 13.04
N VAL A 326 6.99 -9.94 13.86
CA VAL A 326 7.25 -9.47 15.22
C VAL A 326 6.52 -10.33 16.24
N ARG A 327 7.03 -10.41 17.46
CA ARG A 327 6.37 -11.10 18.57
C ARG A 327 5.59 -10.10 19.42
N VAL A 328 4.30 -10.37 19.65
CA VAL A 328 3.40 -9.54 20.46
C VAL A 328 3.00 -10.29 21.71
N ARG A 329 3.19 -9.65 22.87
CA ARG A 329 2.80 -10.17 24.18
C ARG A 329 1.89 -9.15 24.87
N ILE A 330 0.68 -9.57 25.21
CA ILE A 330 -0.31 -8.73 25.91
C ILE A 330 -0.82 -9.49 27.11
N ARG A 331 -0.85 -8.85 28.27
CA ARG A 331 -1.45 -9.39 29.47
C ARG A 331 -2.29 -8.32 30.16
N ASP A 332 -3.60 -8.54 30.17
CA ASP A 332 -4.58 -7.65 30.79
C ASP A 332 -5.88 -8.42 31.12
N LEU A 333 -6.96 -7.71 31.40
CA LEU A 333 -8.25 -8.35 31.78
C LEU A 333 -8.86 -9.18 30.63
N TRP A 334 -8.66 -8.78 29.38
CA TRP A 334 -9.13 -9.52 28.21
C TRP A 334 -8.24 -10.75 27.91
N TRP A 335 -6.94 -10.55 28.05
CA TRP A 335 -5.92 -11.59 27.84
C TRP A 335 -5.37 -12.07 29.20
N ALA A 336 -6.27 -12.59 30.06
CA ALA A 336 -5.90 -12.99 31.44
C ALA A 336 -4.81 -14.06 31.48
N GLU A 337 -4.85 -15.04 30.56
CA GLU A 337 -3.83 -16.07 30.40
C GLU A 337 -2.58 -15.56 29.63
N GLY A 338 -2.67 -14.36 29.08
CA GLY A 338 -1.64 -13.77 28.24
C GLY A 338 -1.78 -14.17 26.76
N LEU A 339 -1.69 -13.17 25.89
CA LEU A 339 -1.48 -13.36 24.46
C LEU A 339 0.04 -13.38 24.22
N ASP A 340 0.58 -14.40 23.57
CA ASP A 340 1.96 -14.48 23.11
C ASP A 340 1.98 -15.11 21.73
N ARG A 341 2.05 -14.26 20.70
CA ARG A 341 1.95 -14.69 19.29
C ARG A 341 2.86 -13.87 18.39
N ARG A 342 3.16 -14.47 17.24
CA ARG A 342 3.87 -13.80 16.14
C ARG A 342 2.86 -13.23 15.15
N TYR A 343 3.14 -12.02 14.69
CA TYR A 343 2.35 -11.30 13.71
C TYR A 343 3.25 -10.71 12.65
N ARG A 344 2.79 -10.71 11.41
CA ARG A 344 3.44 -10.02 10.30
C ARG A 344 3.01 -8.54 10.29
N VAL A 345 3.95 -7.65 10.11
CA VAL A 345 3.68 -6.20 9.99
C VAL A 345 3.25 -5.91 8.56
N VAL A 346 2.00 -5.48 8.36
CA VAL A 346 1.43 -5.18 7.04
C VAL A 346 1.23 -3.68 6.81
N GLY A 347 1.36 -2.87 7.86
CA GLY A 347 1.26 -1.41 7.75
C GLY A 347 1.94 -0.71 8.90
N LEU A 348 2.39 0.50 8.64
CA LEU A 348 3.08 1.37 9.56
C LEU A 348 2.59 2.81 9.35
N ALA A 349 2.10 3.46 10.41
CA ALA A 349 1.79 4.89 10.39
C ALA A 349 2.57 5.61 11.48
N ILE A 350 3.25 6.69 11.12
CA ILE A 350 4.16 7.42 12.00
C ILE A 350 3.57 8.78 12.36
N SER A 351 3.62 9.08 13.65
CA SER A 351 3.35 10.40 14.19
C SER A 351 4.62 10.95 14.83
N PRO A 352 5.32 11.89 14.15
CA PRO A 352 6.50 12.53 14.70
C PRO A 352 6.24 13.22 16.04
N PRO A 353 7.29 13.49 16.84
CA PRO A 353 7.13 14.10 18.13
C PRO A 353 6.57 15.53 17.99
N LEU A 354 5.53 15.83 18.74
CA LEU A 354 4.97 17.17 18.91
C LEU A 354 5.21 17.63 20.34
N ARG A 355 5.08 18.95 20.58
CA ARG A 355 5.26 19.52 21.93
C ARG A 355 4.37 18.78 22.95
N GLY A 356 4.98 18.07 23.90
CA GLY A 356 4.29 17.30 24.92
C GLY A 356 3.74 15.93 24.49
N ARG A 357 4.02 15.48 23.26
CA ARG A 357 3.67 14.16 22.78
C ARG A 357 4.91 13.42 22.27
N PRO A 358 5.16 12.19 22.71
CA PRO A 358 6.27 11.38 22.21
C PRO A 358 6.03 11.00 20.74
N GLU A 359 7.10 10.63 20.08
CA GLU A 359 7.05 10.01 18.75
C GLU A 359 6.44 8.62 18.86
N THR A 360 5.44 8.35 18.02
CA THR A 360 4.74 7.06 18.03
C THR A 360 4.64 6.46 16.63
N ALA A 361 4.60 5.14 16.60
CA ALA A 361 4.24 4.37 15.42
C ALA A 361 2.98 3.55 15.71
N LYS A 362 2.03 3.56 14.78
CA LYS A 362 0.94 2.61 14.74
C LYS A 362 1.31 1.49 13.79
N LEU A 363 1.36 0.26 14.27
CA LEU A 363 1.58 -0.94 13.49
C LEU A 363 0.24 -1.61 13.19
N PHE A 364 0.07 -2.04 11.94
CA PHE A 364 -1.05 -2.88 11.50
C PHE A 364 -0.52 -4.30 11.30
N LEU A 365 -1.16 -5.26 11.94
CA LEU A 365 -0.62 -6.61 12.06
C LEU A 365 -1.57 -7.64 11.45
N GLU A 366 -1.00 -8.66 10.82
CA GLU A 366 -1.71 -9.84 10.36
C GLU A 366 -1.14 -11.08 11.04
N ALA A 367 -1.94 -12.12 11.27
CA ALA A 367 -1.46 -13.39 11.80
C ALA A 367 -0.38 -13.97 10.87
N ALA A 368 0.79 -14.35 11.42
CA ALA A 368 1.94 -14.86 10.69
C ALA A 368 1.75 -16.31 10.22
#